data_83e23113be9b717bf7478cf64139f981
#
_entry.id   83e23113be9b717bf7478cf64139f981
#
_cell.length_a   1.000
_cell.length_b   1.000
_cell.length_c   1.000
_cell.angle_alpha   90.00
_cell.angle_beta   90.00
_cell.angle_gamma   90.00
#
_symmetry.space_group_name_H-M   'P 1'
#
loop_
_entity.id
_entity.type
_entity.pdbx_description
1 polymer ?
#
loop_
_entity_poly.entity_id
_entity_poly.type
_entity_poly.pdbx_seq_one_letter_code
_entity_poly.pdbx_strand_id
1 'polypeptide(L)'
;DDIVITSRMEHHSNDLPWRDKCDLKYIEVDEKGRIIMEELEEMFNIYKERIKYVTITGASNVSGYITDIRKVAKLAHKYGAKVIIDGAQLVPHREVNMCGEEDDDYIDFLIFSAHKVYAPFGSGAIIGLRDEIEKYPPDTKGGGTVERVLDDHLIWLSTPEKNEAGSPNFFGAVA
;
A
#
# COMPACT_ATOMS: atom_id res chain seq x y z
N ASP A 1 -6.10 -18.61 -6.93
CA ASP A 1 -5.94 -17.15 -7.11
C ASP A 1 -5.39 -16.55 -5.82
N ASP A 2 -4.54 -15.53 -5.98
CA ASP A 2 -3.97 -14.81 -4.86
C ASP A 2 -5.06 -13.98 -4.16
N ILE A 3 -4.96 -13.89 -2.83
CA ILE A 3 -5.90 -13.17 -1.98
C ILE A 3 -5.26 -11.89 -1.47
N VAL A 4 -6.05 -10.82 -1.49
CA VAL A 4 -5.78 -9.59 -0.76
C VAL A 4 -6.84 -9.40 0.32
N ILE A 5 -6.41 -9.13 1.55
CA ILE A 5 -7.32 -8.78 2.65
C ILE A 5 -7.35 -7.27 2.81
N THR A 6 -8.54 -6.72 2.95
CA THR A 6 -8.77 -5.30 3.22
C THR A 6 -9.83 -5.13 4.31
N SER A 7 -10.15 -3.92 4.73
CA SER A 7 -11.20 -3.69 5.73
C SER A 7 -12.42 -2.98 5.16
N ARG A 8 -13.56 -3.05 5.91
CA ARG A 8 -14.78 -2.32 5.54
C ARG A 8 -14.69 -0.81 5.75
N MET A 9 -13.65 -0.31 6.40
CA MET A 9 -13.49 1.13 6.64
C MET A 9 -12.56 1.83 5.65
N GLU A 10 -12.13 1.13 4.61
CA GLU A 10 -11.20 1.70 3.64
C GLU A 10 -11.79 2.86 2.86
N HIS A 11 -10.95 3.84 2.56
CA HIS A 11 -11.27 4.79 1.51
C HIS A 11 -11.34 4.07 0.15
N HIS A 12 -12.21 4.52 -0.75
CA HIS A 12 -12.39 3.90 -2.07
C HIS A 12 -11.08 3.73 -2.85
N SER A 13 -10.11 4.61 -2.62
CA SER A 13 -8.77 4.52 -3.26
C SER A 13 -7.97 3.29 -2.80
N ASN A 14 -8.28 2.72 -1.64
CA ASN A 14 -7.65 1.50 -1.14
C ASN A 14 -8.58 0.26 -1.22
N ASP A 15 -9.73 0.40 -1.81
CA ASP A 15 -10.69 -0.68 -2.04
C ASP A 15 -10.82 -1.00 -3.54
N LEU A 16 -11.26 -0.01 -4.34
CA LEU A 16 -11.63 -0.23 -5.75
C LEU A 16 -10.50 -0.79 -6.63
N PRO A 17 -9.21 -0.39 -6.48
CA PRO A 17 -8.15 -0.92 -7.32
C PRO A 17 -7.92 -2.42 -7.22
N TRP A 18 -8.36 -3.06 -6.14
CA TRP A 18 -8.17 -4.48 -5.88
C TRP A 18 -9.27 -5.37 -6.47
N ARG A 19 -10.49 -4.81 -6.67
CA ARG A 19 -11.71 -5.60 -6.95
C ARG A 19 -11.62 -6.49 -8.18
N ASP A 20 -10.95 -6.03 -9.22
CA ASP A 20 -10.85 -6.75 -10.50
C ASP A 20 -9.48 -7.43 -10.69
N LYS A 21 -8.60 -7.36 -9.70
CA LYS A 21 -7.22 -7.85 -9.81
C LYS A 21 -6.92 -9.10 -8.98
N CYS A 22 -7.73 -9.39 -7.96
CA CYS A 22 -7.49 -10.49 -7.04
C CYS A 22 -8.79 -10.99 -6.37
N ASP A 23 -8.70 -12.07 -5.62
CA ASP A 23 -9.76 -12.49 -4.70
C ASP A 23 -9.73 -11.61 -3.44
N LEU A 24 -10.56 -10.58 -3.42
CA LEU A 24 -10.59 -9.58 -2.35
C LEU A 24 -11.47 -10.05 -1.18
N LYS A 25 -10.90 -10.08 0.03
CA LYS A 25 -11.60 -10.43 1.27
C LYS A 25 -11.66 -9.22 2.19
N TYR A 26 -12.75 -9.11 2.94
CA TYR A 26 -12.98 -7.97 3.84
C TYR A 26 -13.01 -8.41 5.29
N ILE A 27 -12.28 -7.68 6.13
CA ILE A 27 -12.41 -7.75 7.58
C ILE A 27 -13.49 -6.76 8.00
N GLU A 28 -14.36 -7.20 8.89
CA GLU A 28 -15.34 -6.31 9.48
C GLU A 28 -14.71 -5.38 10.54
N VAL A 29 -15.46 -4.35 10.88
CA VAL A 29 -15.09 -3.42 11.95
C VAL A 29 -16.17 -3.43 13.03
N ASP A 30 -15.73 -3.20 14.26
CA ASP A 30 -16.66 -3.10 15.38
C ASP A 30 -17.46 -1.76 15.36
N GLU A 31 -18.37 -1.59 16.31
CA GLU A 31 -19.21 -0.39 16.45
C GLU A 31 -18.38 0.91 16.65
N LYS A 32 -17.11 0.80 17.01
CA LYS A 32 -16.18 1.93 17.16
C LYS A 32 -15.30 2.14 15.93
N GLY A 33 -15.50 1.36 14.87
CA GLY A 33 -14.72 1.41 13.63
C GLY A 33 -13.33 0.80 13.77
N ARG A 34 -13.12 -0.14 14.71
CA ARG A 34 -11.84 -0.83 14.89
C ARG A 34 -11.86 -2.16 14.12
N ILE A 35 -10.77 -2.49 13.49
CA ILE A 35 -10.58 -3.79 12.81
C ILE A 35 -10.74 -4.92 13.84
N ILE A 36 -11.52 -5.93 13.47
CA ILE A 36 -11.68 -7.16 14.25
C ILE A 36 -10.49 -8.07 13.96
N MET A 37 -9.46 -8.01 14.81
CA MET A 37 -8.19 -8.74 14.61
C MET A 37 -8.37 -10.24 14.60
N GLU A 38 -9.37 -10.75 15.32
CA GLU A 38 -9.73 -12.17 15.35
C GLU A 38 -10.17 -12.68 13.99
N GLU A 39 -10.92 -11.88 13.22
CA GLU A 39 -11.30 -12.22 11.84
C GLU A 39 -10.08 -12.26 10.91
N LEU A 40 -9.14 -11.32 11.08
CA LEU A 40 -7.91 -11.34 10.31
C LEU A 40 -7.12 -12.63 10.56
N GLU A 41 -6.97 -13.04 11.82
CA GLU A 41 -6.28 -14.28 12.17
C GLU A 41 -7.02 -15.52 11.66
N GLU A 42 -8.35 -15.52 11.72
CA GLU A 42 -9.17 -16.60 11.15
C GLU A 42 -8.99 -16.71 9.64
N MET A 43 -8.98 -15.59 8.91
CA MET A 43 -8.71 -15.60 7.46
C MET A 43 -7.34 -16.17 7.14
N PHE A 44 -6.31 -15.84 7.90
CA PHE A 44 -4.98 -16.45 7.73
C PHE A 44 -5.00 -17.96 7.96
N ASN A 45 -5.74 -18.43 8.96
CA ASN A 45 -5.87 -19.86 9.22
C ASN A 45 -6.60 -20.62 8.10
N ILE A 46 -7.59 -19.95 7.45
CA ILE A 46 -8.38 -20.53 6.36
C ILE A 46 -7.59 -20.50 5.04
N TYR A 47 -7.04 -19.35 4.68
CA TYR A 47 -6.49 -19.11 3.33
C TYR A 47 -4.97 -19.29 3.25
N LYS A 48 -4.26 -19.23 4.37
CA LYS A 48 -2.81 -19.49 4.50
C LYS A 48 -1.97 -18.68 3.48
N GLU A 49 -1.04 -19.36 2.80
CA GLU A 49 -0.11 -18.76 1.83
C GLU A 49 -0.79 -18.17 0.56
N ARG A 50 -2.09 -18.35 0.39
CA ARG A 50 -2.84 -17.67 -0.67
C ARG A 50 -2.98 -16.18 -0.42
N ILE A 51 -2.93 -15.75 0.84
CA ILE A 51 -2.94 -14.33 1.19
C ILE A 51 -1.58 -13.75 0.88
N LYS A 52 -1.55 -12.78 -0.06
CA LYS A 52 -0.31 -12.11 -0.46
C LYS A 52 -0.16 -10.73 0.17
N TYR A 53 -1.27 -10.04 0.35
CA TYR A 53 -1.27 -8.69 0.92
C TYR A 53 -2.41 -8.51 1.92
N VAL A 54 -2.11 -7.72 2.96
CA VAL A 54 -3.12 -7.07 3.80
C VAL A 54 -2.99 -5.58 3.55
N THR A 55 -4.05 -4.95 3.04
CA THR A 55 -4.08 -3.52 2.76
C THR A 55 -5.12 -2.84 3.62
N ILE A 56 -4.69 -1.90 4.46
CA ILE A 56 -5.56 -1.23 5.44
C ILE A 56 -5.24 0.24 5.58
N THR A 57 -6.26 1.02 5.96
CA THR A 57 -6.05 2.41 6.36
C THR A 57 -5.33 2.50 7.70
N GLY A 58 -4.29 3.34 7.77
CA GLY A 58 -3.59 3.65 9.02
C GLY A 58 -4.41 4.56 9.95
N ALA A 59 -5.28 5.40 9.37
CA ALA A 59 -6.25 6.20 10.10
C ALA A 59 -7.49 6.44 9.24
N SER A 60 -8.67 6.20 9.80
CA SER A 60 -9.93 6.37 9.09
C SER A 60 -10.27 7.85 8.88
N ASN A 61 -10.59 8.22 7.66
CA ASN A 61 -11.08 9.55 7.32
C ASN A 61 -12.52 9.83 7.81
N VAL A 62 -13.24 8.81 8.22
CA VAL A 62 -14.64 8.90 8.69
C VAL A 62 -14.70 8.90 10.20
N SER A 63 -14.14 7.88 10.86
CA SER A 63 -14.23 7.74 12.33
C SER A 63 -13.08 8.41 13.08
N GLY A 64 -11.96 8.73 12.40
CA GLY A 64 -10.72 9.19 13.01
C GLY A 64 -9.97 8.11 13.81
N TYR A 65 -10.44 6.86 13.75
CA TYR A 65 -9.76 5.75 14.40
C TYR A 65 -8.39 5.51 13.77
N ILE A 66 -7.37 5.35 14.63
CA ILE A 66 -6.00 5.01 14.23
C ILE A 66 -5.82 3.50 14.41
N THR A 67 -5.51 2.83 13.31
CA THR A 67 -5.29 1.39 13.28
C THR A 67 -3.96 1.03 13.94
N ASP A 68 -3.95 -0.06 14.73
CA ASP A 68 -2.70 -0.64 15.22
C ASP A 68 -1.99 -1.40 14.08
N ILE A 69 -1.32 -0.62 13.22
CA ILE A 69 -0.65 -1.13 12.03
C ILE A 69 0.46 -2.12 12.35
N ARG A 70 1.06 -2.04 13.56
CA ARG A 70 2.11 -2.96 14.01
C ARG A 70 1.56 -4.36 14.28
N LYS A 71 0.42 -4.43 14.97
CA LYS A 71 -0.26 -5.71 15.16
C LYS A 71 -0.65 -6.38 13.86
N VAL A 72 -1.17 -5.59 12.91
CA VAL A 72 -1.52 -6.12 11.59
C VAL A 72 -0.28 -6.61 10.86
N ALA A 73 0.82 -5.85 10.87
CA ALA A 73 2.08 -6.23 10.23
C ALA A 73 2.63 -7.54 10.80
N LYS A 74 2.76 -7.65 12.13
CA LYS A 74 3.21 -8.88 12.79
C LYS A 74 2.39 -10.08 12.38
N LEU A 75 1.06 -9.94 12.38
CA LEU A 75 0.17 -11.03 12.02
C LEU A 75 0.33 -11.41 10.56
N ALA A 76 0.42 -10.44 9.65
CA ALA A 76 0.63 -10.69 8.23
C ALA A 76 1.98 -11.39 7.96
N HIS A 77 3.06 -10.89 8.54
CA HIS A 77 4.40 -11.46 8.37
C HIS A 77 4.53 -12.86 8.95
N LYS A 78 3.86 -13.15 10.07
CA LYS A 78 3.79 -14.51 10.63
C LYS A 78 3.31 -15.55 9.60
N TYR A 79 2.48 -15.14 8.65
CA TYR A 79 1.94 -16.00 7.59
C TYR A 79 2.57 -15.74 6.21
N GLY A 80 3.62 -14.91 6.15
CA GLY A 80 4.34 -14.61 4.90
C GLY A 80 3.63 -13.64 3.95
N ALA A 81 2.57 -12.96 4.41
CA ALA A 81 1.90 -11.90 3.67
C ALA A 81 2.57 -10.55 3.92
N LYS A 82 2.42 -9.61 2.98
CA LYS A 82 2.93 -8.23 3.08
C LYS A 82 1.85 -7.26 3.48
N VAL A 83 2.27 -6.13 4.07
CA VAL A 83 1.36 -5.09 4.54
C VAL A 83 1.50 -3.82 3.72
N ILE A 84 0.36 -3.33 3.25
CA ILE A 84 0.22 -2.04 2.58
C ILE A 84 -0.60 -1.13 3.48
N ILE A 85 -0.05 0.01 3.85
CA ILE A 85 -0.75 1.00 4.69
C ILE A 85 -1.17 2.19 3.84
N ASP A 86 -2.49 2.42 3.78
CA ASP A 86 -3.01 3.71 3.33
C ASP A 86 -2.77 4.73 4.46
N GLY A 87 -1.69 5.51 4.28
CA GLY A 87 -1.25 6.54 5.21
C GLY A 87 -1.87 7.90 4.95
N ALA A 88 -2.86 8.02 4.05
CA ALA A 88 -3.39 9.30 3.62
C ALA A 88 -3.89 10.20 4.76
N GLN A 89 -4.44 9.61 5.82
CA GLN A 89 -4.82 10.33 7.04
C GLN A 89 -3.82 10.14 8.20
N LEU A 90 -2.99 9.09 8.16
CA LEU A 90 -2.04 8.83 9.23
C LEU A 90 -0.83 9.76 9.16
N VAL A 91 -0.19 9.83 7.98
CA VAL A 91 1.06 10.60 7.75
C VAL A 91 0.95 12.09 8.11
N PRO A 92 -0.16 12.81 7.83
CA PRO A 92 -0.30 14.20 8.21
C PRO A 92 -0.35 14.45 9.73
N HIS A 93 -0.68 13.43 10.51
CA HIS A 93 -1.03 13.58 11.93
C HIS A 93 -0.16 12.80 12.90
N ARG A 94 0.61 11.83 12.40
CA ARG A 94 1.46 10.96 13.21
C ARG A 94 2.76 10.63 12.49
N GLU A 95 3.82 10.51 13.27
CA GLU A 95 5.06 9.93 12.80
C GLU A 95 4.85 8.44 12.44
N VAL A 96 5.40 8.02 11.30
CA VAL A 96 5.33 6.65 10.82
C VAL A 96 6.75 6.12 10.60
N ASN A 97 7.18 5.23 11.48
CA ASN A 97 8.43 4.51 11.29
C ASN A 97 8.16 3.23 10.47
N MET A 98 8.61 3.16 9.23
CA MET A 98 8.40 1.99 8.39
C MET A 98 9.23 0.78 8.81
N CYS A 99 10.39 0.97 9.43
CA CYS A 99 11.27 -0.13 9.85
C CYS A 99 10.72 -0.94 11.02
N GLY A 100 9.72 -0.40 11.74
CA GLY A 100 9.19 -1.04 12.94
C GLY A 100 10.05 -0.85 14.18
N GLU A 101 9.64 -1.50 15.25
CA GLU A 101 10.35 -1.56 16.53
C GLU A 101 10.92 -2.96 16.78
N GLU A 102 10.38 -3.97 16.13
CA GLU A 102 10.76 -5.37 16.17
C GLU A 102 11.00 -5.90 14.74
N ASP A 103 11.58 -7.09 14.62
CA ASP A 103 12.00 -7.66 13.32
C ASP A 103 10.83 -7.99 12.39
N ASP A 104 9.60 -8.11 12.90
CA ASP A 104 8.42 -8.58 12.17
C ASP A 104 7.26 -7.58 12.12
N ASP A 105 7.43 -6.34 12.63
CA ASP A 105 6.38 -5.33 12.69
C ASP A 105 6.59 -4.14 11.70
N TYR A 106 7.53 -4.29 10.77
CA TYR A 106 7.79 -3.29 9.73
C TYR A 106 6.62 -3.18 8.73
N ILE A 107 6.60 -2.09 7.97
CA ILE A 107 5.60 -1.84 6.92
C ILE A 107 6.27 -2.07 5.58
N ASP A 108 5.70 -2.95 4.73
CA ASP A 108 6.24 -3.21 3.40
C ASP A 108 5.99 -2.03 2.44
N PHE A 109 4.78 -1.45 2.51
CA PHE A 109 4.39 -0.32 1.65
C PHE A 109 3.56 0.69 2.43
N LEU A 110 3.91 1.96 2.24
CA LEU A 110 3.16 3.12 2.75
C LEU A 110 2.76 4.02 1.58
N ILE A 111 1.48 4.38 1.52
CA ILE A 111 0.94 5.21 0.43
C ILE A 111 0.29 6.45 1.05
N PHE A 112 0.57 7.63 0.51
CA PHE A 112 -0.09 8.84 0.94
C PHE A 112 -0.19 9.90 -0.17
N SER A 113 -1.12 10.84 0.03
CA SER A 113 -1.34 11.98 -0.86
C SER A 113 -0.71 13.23 -0.26
N ALA A 114 0.15 13.89 -1.02
CA ALA A 114 0.92 15.04 -0.51
C ALA A 114 0.06 16.27 -0.19
N HIS A 115 -1.10 16.46 -0.86
CA HIS A 115 -1.99 17.59 -0.52
C HIS A 115 -2.55 17.52 0.91
N LYS A 116 -2.55 16.34 1.55
CA LYS A 116 -2.96 16.18 2.94
C LYS A 116 -1.83 16.52 3.93
N VAL A 117 -0.59 16.59 3.46
CA VAL A 117 0.58 17.10 4.21
C VAL A 117 0.97 18.51 3.74
N TYR A 118 -0.03 19.28 3.30
CA TYR A 118 0.07 20.70 2.94
C TYR A 118 0.82 21.02 1.64
N ALA A 119 1.17 20.03 0.83
CA ALA A 119 1.71 20.24 -0.51
C ALA A 119 0.60 20.57 -1.52
N PRO A 120 0.92 21.13 -2.68
CA PRO A 120 -0.04 21.34 -3.75
C PRO A 120 -0.67 20.03 -4.25
N PHE A 121 -1.84 20.14 -4.89
CA PHE A 121 -2.51 18.97 -5.49
C PHE A 121 -1.69 18.31 -6.60
N GLY A 122 -1.94 17.01 -6.83
CA GLY A 122 -1.37 16.25 -7.93
C GLY A 122 -0.04 15.59 -7.61
N SER A 123 0.32 15.49 -6.34
CA SER A 123 1.47 14.70 -5.89
C SER A 123 1.08 13.74 -4.75
N GLY A 124 1.89 12.71 -4.59
CA GLY A 124 1.78 11.69 -3.57
C GLY A 124 2.97 10.76 -3.66
N ALA A 125 3.09 9.83 -2.74
CA ALA A 125 4.17 8.87 -2.74
C ALA A 125 3.70 7.47 -2.38
N ILE A 126 4.37 6.48 -2.98
CA ILE A 126 4.40 5.09 -2.54
C ILE A 126 5.81 4.84 -2.07
N ILE A 127 5.96 4.53 -0.78
CA ILE A 127 7.24 4.13 -0.19
C ILE A 127 7.17 2.63 0.03
N GLY A 128 8.17 1.89 -0.41
CA GLY A 128 8.16 0.44 -0.29
C GLY A 128 9.52 -0.20 -0.53
N LEU A 129 9.56 -1.51 -0.38
CA LEU A 129 10.77 -2.28 -0.62
C LEU A 129 11.14 -2.24 -2.11
N ARG A 130 12.32 -1.69 -2.41
CA ARG A 130 12.80 -1.52 -3.79
C ARG A 130 12.77 -2.83 -4.57
N ASP A 131 13.25 -3.91 -3.98
CA ASP A 131 13.32 -5.22 -4.62
C ASP A 131 11.94 -5.78 -4.98
N GLU A 132 10.91 -5.41 -4.23
CA GLU A 132 9.54 -5.82 -4.53
C GLU A 132 8.96 -5.05 -5.72
N ILE A 133 9.20 -3.74 -5.77
CA ILE A 133 8.74 -2.89 -6.87
C ILE A 133 9.51 -3.23 -8.16
N GLU A 134 10.79 -3.59 -8.04
CA GLU A 134 11.66 -3.90 -9.17
C GLU A 134 11.27 -5.19 -9.91
N LYS A 135 10.61 -6.15 -9.25
CA LYS A 135 10.23 -7.46 -9.82
C LYS A 135 9.32 -7.37 -11.04
N TYR A 136 8.51 -6.34 -11.15
CA TYR A 136 7.45 -6.26 -12.14
C TYR A 136 7.66 -5.09 -13.10
N PRO A 137 7.19 -5.20 -14.34
CA PRO A 137 7.13 -4.06 -15.24
C PRO A 137 6.15 -3.00 -14.69
N PRO A 138 6.31 -1.73 -15.08
CA PRO A 138 5.38 -0.68 -14.66
C PRO A 138 3.99 -0.92 -15.23
N ASP A 139 2.95 -0.63 -14.46
CA ASP A 139 1.55 -0.69 -14.90
C ASP A 139 1.27 0.42 -15.93
N THR A 140 1.74 1.64 -15.64
CA THR A 140 1.65 2.78 -16.56
C THR A 140 2.93 2.88 -17.39
N LYS A 141 2.78 2.77 -18.71
CA LYS A 141 3.88 2.83 -19.68
C LYS A 141 3.88 4.17 -20.38
N GLY A 142 5.04 4.83 -20.49
CA GLY A 142 5.15 6.14 -21.14
C GLY A 142 6.59 6.64 -21.20
N GLY A 143 6.74 7.87 -21.69
CA GLY A 143 8.05 8.54 -21.71
C GLY A 143 8.64 8.64 -20.30
N GLY A 144 9.96 8.52 -20.19
CA GLY A 144 10.67 8.57 -18.91
C GLY A 144 10.80 7.25 -18.19
N THR A 145 10.11 6.17 -18.61
CA THR A 145 10.12 4.86 -17.93
C THR A 145 11.11 3.87 -18.55
N VAL A 146 11.62 4.14 -19.74
CA VAL A 146 12.46 3.22 -20.50
C VAL A 146 13.88 3.78 -20.70
N GLU A 147 14.87 2.90 -20.59
CA GLU A 147 16.24 3.19 -20.97
C GLU A 147 16.41 3.09 -22.49
N ARG A 148 15.81 2.06 -23.10
CA ARG A 148 15.91 1.79 -24.53
C ARG A 148 14.66 1.09 -25.08
N VAL A 149 14.26 1.51 -26.27
CA VAL A 149 13.21 0.86 -27.07
C VAL A 149 13.88 0.18 -28.25
N LEU A 150 13.64 -1.12 -28.42
CA LEU A 150 14.07 -1.92 -29.55
C LEU A 150 12.84 -2.43 -30.32
N ASP A 151 13.04 -2.95 -31.52
CA ASP A 151 11.90 -3.35 -32.38
C ASP A 151 11.06 -4.47 -31.77
N ASP A 152 11.69 -5.36 -30.98
CA ASP A 152 11.10 -6.56 -30.42
C ASP A 152 10.93 -6.56 -28.89
N HIS A 153 11.62 -5.63 -28.18
CA HIS A 153 11.54 -5.55 -26.72
C HIS A 153 11.90 -4.16 -26.15
N LEU A 154 11.64 -4.00 -24.84
CA LEU A 154 11.91 -2.79 -24.09
C LEU A 154 12.93 -3.07 -22.98
N ILE A 155 13.83 -2.13 -22.73
CA ILE A 155 14.70 -2.11 -21.57
C ILE A 155 14.17 -0.99 -20.65
N TRP A 156 13.67 -1.38 -19.48
CA TRP A 156 13.13 -0.46 -18.50
C TRP A 156 14.25 0.22 -17.73
N LEU A 157 14.02 1.43 -17.28
CA LEU A 157 14.83 2.02 -16.21
C LEU A 157 14.65 1.25 -14.91
N SER A 158 15.51 1.52 -13.94
CA SER A 158 15.35 1.00 -12.58
C SER A 158 14.25 1.74 -11.81
N THR A 159 13.76 1.17 -10.73
CA THR A 159 12.88 1.86 -9.78
C THR A 159 13.68 2.97 -9.06
N PRO A 160 13.11 4.18 -8.88
CA PRO A 160 11.69 4.54 -9.10
C PRO A 160 11.33 4.97 -10.52
N GLU A 161 12.27 5.33 -11.37
CA GLU A 161 12.04 6.00 -12.65
C GLU A 161 11.15 5.20 -13.59
N LYS A 162 11.29 3.88 -13.63
CA LYS A 162 10.42 3.03 -14.48
C LYS A 162 8.93 3.12 -14.09
N ASN A 163 8.62 3.52 -12.86
CA ASN A 163 7.26 3.60 -12.34
C ASN A 163 6.66 5.01 -12.43
N GLU A 164 7.43 5.99 -12.92
CA GLU A 164 7.04 7.39 -13.02
C GLU A 164 6.88 7.80 -14.50
N ALA A 165 5.74 7.43 -15.11
CA ALA A 165 5.49 7.72 -16.52
C ALA A 165 5.15 9.19 -16.75
N GLY A 166 5.80 9.80 -17.73
CA GLY A 166 5.60 11.18 -18.15
C GLY A 166 6.42 12.18 -17.35
N SER A 167 6.12 13.46 -17.50
CA SER A 167 6.78 14.53 -16.75
C SER A 167 6.23 14.59 -15.32
N PRO A 168 7.06 14.42 -14.29
CA PRO A 168 6.59 14.47 -12.92
C PRO A 168 6.09 15.86 -12.52
N ASN A 169 5.18 15.93 -11.57
CA ASN A 169 4.76 17.19 -10.96
C ASN A 169 5.86 17.73 -10.04
N PHE A 170 6.91 18.26 -10.65
CA PHE A 170 8.10 18.75 -9.97
C PHE A 170 7.77 19.81 -8.90
N PHE A 171 6.89 20.76 -9.22
CA PHE A 171 6.50 21.80 -8.26
C PHE A 171 5.75 21.24 -7.06
N GLY A 172 4.87 20.29 -7.26
CA GLY A 172 4.14 19.63 -6.18
C GLY A 172 5.01 18.70 -5.33
N ALA A 173 6.12 18.21 -5.89
CA ALA A 173 7.05 17.33 -5.16
C ALA A 173 8.06 18.10 -4.31
N VAL A 174 8.37 19.36 -4.68
CA VAL A 174 9.35 20.21 -3.97
C VAL A 174 8.69 21.10 -2.90
N ALA A 175 7.41 21.39 -3.05
CA ALA A 175 6.65 22.23 -2.11
C ALA A 175 6.39 21.55 -0.76
#